data_dbcd72746e2b72ccaf4818c330a0b00a
#
_entry.id   dbcd72746e2b72ccaf4818c330a0b00a
#
_cell.length_a   1.000
_cell.length_b   1.000
_cell.length_c   1.000
_cell.angle_alpha   90.00
_cell.angle_beta   90.00
_cell.angle_gamma   90.00
#
_symmetry.space_group_name_H-M   'P 1'
#
loop_
_entity.id
_entity.type
_entity.pdbx_description
1 polymer ?
#
loop_
_entity_poly.entity_id
_entity_poly.type
_entity_poly.pdbx_seq_one_letter_code
_entity_poly.pdbx_strand_id
1 'polypeptide(L)'
;MFRFTIHNRAPAIMNYNLNQLSTKQEKQSTYKALKSLLKLISAERRNLWLALIAILVNSGLLLLGPLLVGHTVDTYIRTKQFHGVLIFGGILLVMYMIAMVTGYTQTRLMGGVGQRMLYTLRNAIFNKLQELPVSFFNQNKAGDLISRVNNDTDKLNQFFSQSLMQFIGSIVTMIGAGIFLLSINLELGAATLSPAVVIVLFTVALSPWVKGKNAKNLKSVGGMSAEIQESLNNFKVIIAFNRRDYFRKRFDEANTENYKTAIGAGLANNIFVPVYGLLSSIAQLITLLFGIHLISTGNFTLGLLVSYIAYTTNFYNPLRQLAALWTSFQVAMASWDRISQILSLESNLKQVDAEGTITSDALLEFKNVHFSYDDTKEILHNLNLRFEKGKTYALIGPTGGGKTTTASLISRLYDATNGTVLLNGKDIRSFSAEERTQKIGFILQEPFLFTGTVKENILYGNSQYKNVSDAELEKIIEEANLNALLAIFDEGLSTQITSGSDSISLGQKQLLAFMRAVLRNPELLILDEATANIDTITEQLLGSILNKLSKETTLVIIAHRLNTIENADEIYFVNEGEVQKAGTLNDALNMLLKGKRVS
;
A
#
# COMPACT_ATOMS: atom_id res chain seq x y z
N MET A 1 -22.30 -46.69 5.36
CA MET A 1 -21.31 -46.80 4.28
C MET A 1 -21.46 -45.60 3.34
N PHE A 2 -20.96 -44.44 3.75
CA PHE A 2 -20.95 -43.22 2.93
C PHE A 2 -19.48 -42.88 2.67
N ARG A 3 -19.02 -43.11 1.44
CA ARG A 3 -17.72 -42.67 0.93
C ARG A 3 -17.82 -41.15 0.68
N PHE A 4 -17.24 -40.36 1.54
CA PHE A 4 -16.90 -38.97 1.23
C PHE A 4 -15.63 -38.99 0.36
N THR A 5 -15.79 -38.83 -0.93
CA THR A 5 -14.72 -38.48 -1.86
C THR A 5 -14.33 -37.05 -1.58
N ILE A 6 -13.28 -36.84 -0.77
CA ILE A 6 -12.65 -35.54 -0.61
C ILE A 6 -11.93 -35.25 -1.93
N HIS A 7 -12.52 -34.36 -2.74
CA HIS A 7 -11.81 -33.78 -3.87
C HIS A 7 -10.69 -32.88 -3.29
N ASN A 8 -9.47 -33.38 -3.33
CA ASN A 8 -8.26 -32.57 -3.20
C ASN A 8 -8.23 -31.60 -4.40
N ARG A 9 -8.92 -30.47 -4.29
CA ARG A 9 -8.76 -29.39 -5.26
C ARG A 9 -7.36 -28.85 -5.07
N ALA A 10 -6.52 -28.98 -6.11
CA ALA A 10 -5.26 -28.27 -6.21
C ALA A 10 -5.45 -26.80 -5.78
N PRO A 11 -4.50 -26.20 -5.05
CA PRO A 11 -4.60 -24.81 -4.67
C PRO A 11 -4.75 -23.97 -5.95
N ALA A 12 -5.90 -23.32 -6.10
CA ALA A 12 -6.15 -22.46 -7.25
C ALA A 12 -5.03 -21.40 -7.32
N ILE A 13 -4.40 -21.26 -8.47
CA ILE A 13 -3.43 -20.19 -8.71
C ILE A 13 -4.17 -18.89 -8.45
N MET A 14 -3.77 -18.18 -7.41
CA MET A 14 -4.44 -16.97 -6.98
C MET A 14 -3.82 -15.78 -7.71
N ASN A 15 -4.63 -15.06 -8.49
CA ASN A 15 -4.18 -13.84 -9.12
C ASN A 15 -4.13 -12.72 -8.07
N TYR A 16 -2.93 -12.28 -7.74
CA TYR A 16 -2.67 -11.20 -6.79
C TYR A 16 -2.47 -9.83 -7.44
N ASN A 17 -2.62 -9.70 -8.76
CA ASN A 17 -2.44 -8.44 -9.47
C ASN A 17 -3.56 -7.46 -9.13
N LEU A 18 -3.25 -6.47 -8.29
CA LEU A 18 -4.22 -5.47 -7.80
C LEU A 18 -4.84 -4.65 -8.92
N ASN A 19 -4.13 -4.42 -10.04
CA ASN A 19 -4.67 -3.69 -11.19
C ASN A 19 -5.74 -4.50 -11.94
N GLN A 20 -5.56 -5.81 -12.05
CA GLN A 20 -6.54 -6.70 -12.68
C GLN A 20 -7.74 -6.94 -11.77
N LEU A 21 -7.52 -7.04 -10.46
CA LEU A 21 -8.58 -7.17 -9.48
C LEU A 21 -9.47 -5.93 -9.45
N SER A 22 -8.90 -4.73 -9.61
CA SER A 22 -9.66 -3.47 -9.67
C SER A 22 -10.61 -3.36 -10.88
N THR A 23 -10.29 -4.05 -12.00
CA THR A 23 -11.13 -4.06 -13.21
C THR A 23 -12.21 -5.13 -13.16
N LYS A 24 -12.00 -6.22 -12.42
CA LYS A 24 -12.96 -7.34 -12.29
C LYS A 24 -13.94 -7.21 -11.13
N GLN A 25 -13.57 -6.49 -10.07
CA GLN A 25 -14.53 -6.23 -9.00
C GLN A 25 -15.51 -5.14 -9.46
N GLU A 26 -16.81 -5.48 -9.51
CA GLU A 26 -17.87 -4.47 -9.52
C GLU A 26 -17.56 -3.45 -8.41
N LYS A 27 -17.54 -2.14 -8.79
CA LYS A 27 -17.34 -1.06 -7.82
C LYS A 27 -18.23 -1.34 -6.61
N GLN A 28 -17.62 -1.62 -5.47
CA GLN A 28 -18.40 -1.83 -4.24
C GLN A 28 -19.36 -0.65 -4.10
N SER A 29 -20.64 -0.95 -3.87
CA SER A 29 -21.61 0.10 -3.62
C SER A 29 -21.05 1.03 -2.55
N THR A 30 -21.04 2.33 -2.79
CA THR A 30 -20.55 3.38 -1.88
C THR A 30 -21.08 3.17 -0.45
N TYR A 31 -22.29 2.60 -0.35
CA TYR A 31 -22.91 2.22 0.92
C TYR A 31 -22.16 1.08 1.64
N LYS A 32 -21.72 0.04 0.92
CA LYS A 32 -20.94 -1.08 1.52
C LYS A 32 -19.56 -0.59 1.97
N ALA A 33 -18.91 0.24 1.17
CA ALA A 33 -17.63 0.85 1.51
C ALA A 33 -17.74 1.73 2.77
N LEU A 34 -18.77 2.59 2.83
CA LEU A 34 -19.03 3.43 4.00
C LEU A 34 -19.35 2.59 5.25
N LYS A 35 -20.16 1.54 5.12
CA LYS A 35 -20.48 0.63 6.23
C LYS A 35 -19.26 -0.09 6.78
N SER A 36 -18.34 -0.53 5.92
CA SER A 36 -17.09 -1.18 6.35
C SER A 36 -16.14 -0.21 7.04
N LEU A 37 -16.05 1.03 6.54
CA LEU A 37 -15.30 2.12 7.20
C LEU A 37 -15.88 2.46 8.58
N LEU A 38 -17.20 2.59 8.69
CA LEU A 38 -17.87 2.85 9.97
C LEU A 38 -17.66 1.71 10.98
N LYS A 39 -17.57 0.47 10.50
CA LYS A 39 -17.25 -0.68 11.35
C LYS A 39 -15.82 -0.58 11.90
N LEU A 40 -14.87 -0.14 11.10
CA LEU A 40 -13.48 0.06 11.52
C LEU A 40 -13.36 1.14 12.61
N ILE A 41 -14.17 2.21 12.51
CA ILE A 41 -14.18 3.34 13.46
C ILE A 41 -15.10 3.05 14.65
N SER A 42 -15.70 1.87 14.71
CA SER A 42 -16.66 1.52 15.78
C SER A 42 -16.08 1.61 17.20
N ALA A 43 -14.76 1.46 17.36
CA ALA A 43 -14.07 1.67 18.62
C ALA A 43 -14.10 3.14 19.09
N GLU A 44 -14.29 4.09 18.18
CA GLU A 44 -14.29 5.53 18.43
C GLU A 44 -15.71 6.13 18.55
N ARG A 45 -16.75 5.30 18.70
CA ARG A 45 -18.16 5.74 18.72
C ARG A 45 -18.42 6.88 19.71
N ARG A 46 -17.83 6.80 20.89
CA ARG A 46 -18.01 7.83 21.92
C ARG A 46 -17.50 9.20 21.45
N ASN A 47 -16.29 9.22 20.87
CA ASN A 47 -15.68 10.46 20.39
C ASN A 47 -16.43 11.03 19.17
N LEU A 48 -16.95 10.15 18.29
CA LEU A 48 -17.79 10.55 17.15
C LEU A 48 -19.11 11.17 17.61
N TRP A 49 -19.79 10.59 18.60
CA TRP A 49 -21.02 11.15 19.15
C TRP A 49 -20.78 12.49 19.87
N LEU A 50 -19.72 12.59 20.65
CA LEU A 50 -19.33 13.87 21.29
C LEU A 50 -19.00 14.95 20.26
N ALA A 51 -18.29 14.59 19.20
CA ALA A 51 -18.01 15.52 18.09
C ALA A 51 -19.30 15.94 17.37
N LEU A 52 -20.22 15.01 17.11
CA LEU A 52 -21.52 15.33 16.49
C LEU A 52 -22.34 16.29 17.36
N ILE A 53 -22.42 16.05 18.67
CA ILE A 53 -23.09 16.97 19.61
C ILE A 53 -22.43 18.33 19.57
N ALA A 54 -21.08 18.39 19.60
CA ALA A 54 -20.34 19.65 19.53
C ALA A 54 -20.63 20.42 18.23
N ILE A 55 -20.78 19.71 17.07
CA ILE A 55 -21.16 20.32 15.79
C ILE A 55 -22.57 20.91 15.87
N LEU A 56 -23.53 20.13 16.39
CA LEU A 56 -24.92 20.58 16.47
C LEU A 56 -25.04 21.82 17.38
N VAL A 57 -24.35 21.81 18.53
CA VAL A 57 -24.31 22.96 19.42
C VAL A 57 -23.64 24.16 18.75
N ASN A 58 -22.48 23.97 18.13
CA ASN A 58 -21.76 25.05 17.43
C ASN A 58 -22.61 25.64 16.29
N SER A 59 -23.19 24.78 15.43
CA SER A 59 -24.06 25.23 14.33
C SER A 59 -25.32 25.93 14.86
N GLY A 60 -25.92 25.44 15.93
CA GLY A 60 -27.07 26.07 16.58
C GLY A 60 -26.74 27.47 17.12
N LEU A 61 -25.61 27.62 17.82
CA LEU A 61 -25.15 28.92 18.31
C LEU A 61 -24.88 29.91 17.16
N LEU A 62 -24.24 29.46 16.07
CA LEU A 62 -24.00 30.29 14.89
C LEU A 62 -25.29 30.71 14.20
N LEU A 63 -26.34 29.88 14.23
CA LEU A 63 -27.66 30.21 13.67
C LEU A 63 -28.48 31.15 14.59
N LEU A 64 -28.29 31.08 15.91
CA LEU A 64 -28.98 31.99 16.85
C LEU A 64 -28.38 33.42 16.84
N GLY A 65 -27.10 33.57 16.49
CA GLY A 65 -26.43 34.87 16.46
C GLY A 65 -27.16 35.93 15.65
N PRO A 66 -27.47 35.70 14.37
CA PRO A 66 -28.21 36.66 13.54
C PRO A 66 -29.57 37.06 14.12
N LEU A 67 -30.30 36.12 14.73
CA LEU A 67 -31.59 36.43 15.36
C LEU A 67 -31.43 37.39 16.52
N LEU A 68 -30.47 37.15 17.40
CA LEU A 68 -30.19 38.03 18.53
C LEU A 68 -29.71 39.42 18.09
N VAL A 69 -28.90 39.47 17.05
CA VAL A 69 -28.47 40.79 16.46
C VAL A 69 -29.67 41.54 15.95
N GLY A 70 -30.56 40.91 15.16
CA GLY A 70 -31.77 41.56 14.65
C GLY A 70 -32.69 42.07 15.77
N HIS A 71 -32.92 41.21 16.77
CA HIS A 71 -33.71 41.62 17.95
C HIS A 71 -33.09 42.81 18.68
N THR A 72 -31.77 42.81 18.82
CA THR A 72 -31.05 43.93 19.47
C THR A 72 -31.20 45.23 18.68
N VAL A 73 -31.17 45.15 17.34
CA VAL A 73 -31.36 46.31 16.46
C VAL A 73 -32.77 46.89 16.62
N ASP A 74 -33.81 46.05 16.56
CA ASP A 74 -35.19 46.49 16.58
C ASP A 74 -35.58 47.03 17.96
N THR A 75 -35.20 46.33 19.02
CA THR A 75 -35.66 46.62 20.39
C THR A 75 -34.85 47.72 21.06
N TYR A 76 -33.50 47.68 20.95
CA TYR A 76 -32.63 48.54 21.77
C TYR A 76 -31.92 49.64 20.95
N ILE A 77 -31.44 49.36 19.75
CA ILE A 77 -30.76 50.39 18.96
C ILE A 77 -31.78 51.40 18.45
N ARG A 78 -32.92 50.98 17.90
CA ARG A 78 -33.97 51.85 17.41
C ARG A 78 -34.55 52.73 18.49
N THR A 79 -34.68 52.24 19.71
CA THR A 79 -35.20 52.97 20.88
C THR A 79 -34.12 53.76 21.65
N LYS A 80 -32.86 53.71 21.19
CA LYS A 80 -31.66 54.35 21.81
C LYS A 80 -31.40 53.87 23.26
N GLN A 81 -31.75 52.64 23.59
CA GLN A 81 -31.56 52.03 24.90
C GLN A 81 -30.18 51.35 24.99
N PHE A 82 -29.15 52.12 25.29
CA PHE A 82 -27.75 51.64 25.29
C PHE A 82 -27.51 50.49 26.28
N HIS A 83 -28.20 50.49 27.45
CA HIS A 83 -28.07 49.42 28.43
C HIS A 83 -28.49 48.06 27.88
N GLY A 84 -29.57 47.98 27.08
CA GLY A 84 -30.03 46.76 26.43
C GLY A 84 -29.01 46.25 25.39
N VAL A 85 -28.37 47.18 24.62
CA VAL A 85 -27.32 46.80 23.65
C VAL A 85 -26.12 46.16 24.36
N LEU A 86 -25.71 46.67 25.53
CA LEU A 86 -24.61 46.09 26.32
C LEU A 86 -24.95 44.68 26.84
N ILE A 87 -26.21 44.47 27.33
CA ILE A 87 -26.64 43.14 27.79
C ILE A 87 -26.60 42.12 26.65
N PHE A 88 -27.23 42.44 25.50
CA PHE A 88 -27.26 41.51 24.37
C PHE A 88 -25.87 41.35 23.71
N GLY A 89 -25.04 42.36 23.72
CA GLY A 89 -23.63 42.29 23.35
C GLY A 89 -22.87 41.30 24.24
N GLY A 90 -23.12 41.35 25.56
CA GLY A 90 -22.58 40.37 26.51
C GLY A 90 -23.06 38.96 26.27
N ILE A 91 -24.37 38.76 25.97
CA ILE A 91 -24.94 37.44 25.61
C ILE A 91 -24.28 36.90 24.35
N LEU A 92 -24.15 37.72 23.31
CA LEU A 92 -23.47 37.32 22.08
C LEU A 92 -22.01 36.96 22.30
N LEU A 93 -21.29 37.71 23.14
CA LEU A 93 -19.91 37.40 23.49
C LEU A 93 -19.81 36.02 24.16
N VAL A 94 -20.65 35.75 25.17
CA VAL A 94 -20.68 34.44 25.85
C VAL A 94 -21.05 33.31 24.86
N MET A 95 -22.02 33.54 23.98
CA MET A 95 -22.41 32.60 22.96
C MET A 95 -21.25 32.28 21.99
N TYR A 96 -20.52 33.27 21.52
CA TYR A 96 -19.34 33.06 20.66
C TYR A 96 -18.17 32.39 21.40
N MET A 97 -18.01 32.66 22.69
CA MET A 97 -17.03 31.93 23.53
C MET A 97 -17.40 30.44 23.64
N ILE A 98 -18.68 30.11 23.84
CA ILE A 98 -19.14 28.72 23.84
C ILE A 98 -18.96 28.09 22.45
N ALA A 99 -19.26 28.80 21.37
CA ALA A 99 -19.04 28.35 20.00
C ALA A 99 -17.54 28.06 19.72
N MET A 100 -16.64 28.92 20.23
CA MET A 100 -15.19 28.70 20.14
C MET A 100 -14.75 27.44 20.88
N VAL A 101 -15.22 27.21 22.10
CA VAL A 101 -14.90 26.01 22.91
C VAL A 101 -15.45 24.74 22.25
N THR A 102 -16.69 24.77 21.74
CA THR A 102 -17.29 23.63 21.05
C THR A 102 -16.58 23.34 19.72
N GLY A 103 -16.20 24.38 18.95
CA GLY A 103 -15.41 24.24 17.74
C GLY A 103 -14.02 23.66 17.99
N TYR A 104 -13.33 24.13 19.04
CA TYR A 104 -12.06 23.54 19.47
C TYR A 104 -12.21 22.06 19.86
N THR A 105 -13.22 21.75 20.66
CA THR A 105 -13.50 20.36 21.14
C THR A 105 -13.79 19.44 19.95
N GLN A 106 -14.61 19.89 19.01
CA GLN A 106 -14.89 19.17 17.76
C GLN A 106 -13.60 18.86 16.99
N THR A 107 -12.77 19.88 16.75
CA THR A 107 -11.53 19.73 15.99
C THR A 107 -10.54 18.79 16.69
N ARG A 108 -10.39 18.91 18.00
CA ARG A 108 -9.53 18.05 18.83
C ARG A 108 -10.00 16.58 18.80
N LEU A 109 -11.30 16.34 18.99
CA LEU A 109 -11.86 14.99 18.99
C LEU A 109 -11.67 14.32 17.64
N MET A 110 -11.99 15.02 16.55
CA MET A 110 -11.92 14.45 15.21
C MET A 110 -10.49 14.30 14.69
N GLY A 111 -9.61 15.24 15.02
CA GLY A 111 -8.18 15.06 14.77
C GLY A 111 -7.64 13.81 15.45
N GLY A 112 -8.03 13.57 16.71
CA GLY A 112 -7.69 12.36 17.45
C GLY A 112 -8.25 11.07 16.81
N VAL A 113 -9.51 11.09 16.40
CA VAL A 113 -10.15 9.95 15.69
C VAL A 113 -9.41 9.64 14.39
N GLY A 114 -9.12 10.66 13.57
CA GLY A 114 -8.40 10.49 12.31
C GLY A 114 -7.01 9.89 12.50
N GLN A 115 -6.23 10.38 13.49
CA GLN A 115 -4.89 9.88 13.76
C GLN A 115 -4.89 8.43 14.29
N ARG A 116 -5.83 8.06 15.17
CA ARG A 116 -5.94 6.68 15.65
C ARG A 116 -6.39 5.73 14.55
N MET A 117 -7.30 6.18 13.68
CA MET A 117 -7.69 5.41 12.49
C MET A 117 -6.50 5.21 11.54
N LEU A 118 -5.71 6.25 11.28
CA LEU A 118 -4.49 6.18 10.47
C LEU A 118 -3.52 5.13 11.02
N TYR A 119 -3.25 5.19 12.33
CA TYR A 119 -2.39 4.20 13.01
C TYR A 119 -2.92 2.77 12.85
N THR A 120 -4.21 2.56 13.10
CA THR A 120 -4.84 1.24 13.01
C THR A 120 -4.81 0.69 11.58
N LEU A 121 -5.08 1.54 10.58
CA LEU A 121 -5.06 1.14 9.17
C LEU A 121 -3.66 0.80 8.69
N ARG A 122 -2.66 1.62 9.00
CA ARG A 122 -1.26 1.35 8.63
C ARG A 122 -0.78 0.04 9.22
N ASN A 123 -1.07 -0.21 10.49
CA ASN A 123 -0.73 -1.48 11.12
C ASN A 123 -1.47 -2.66 10.48
N ALA A 124 -2.77 -2.52 10.20
CA ALA A 124 -3.56 -3.58 9.57
C ALA A 124 -3.04 -3.91 8.16
N ILE A 125 -2.72 -2.90 7.35
CA ILE A 125 -2.16 -3.10 6.01
C ILE A 125 -0.77 -3.74 6.11
N PHE A 126 0.10 -3.22 6.99
CA PHE A 126 1.46 -3.73 7.13
C PHE A 126 1.46 -5.19 7.61
N ASN A 127 0.66 -5.53 8.61
CA ASN A 127 0.51 -6.91 9.08
C ASN A 127 -0.02 -7.80 7.95
N LYS A 128 -1.00 -7.31 7.18
CA LYS A 128 -1.54 -8.05 6.05
C LYS A 128 -0.49 -8.29 4.96
N LEU A 129 0.33 -7.31 4.65
CA LEU A 129 1.44 -7.47 3.71
C LEU A 129 2.43 -8.55 4.18
N GLN A 130 2.71 -8.65 5.49
CA GLN A 130 3.60 -9.69 6.03
C GLN A 130 3.01 -11.12 5.94
N GLU A 131 1.69 -11.26 5.83
CA GLU A 131 1.00 -12.54 5.66
C GLU A 131 0.92 -13.00 4.19
N LEU A 132 1.15 -12.10 3.23
CA LEU A 132 0.97 -12.38 1.82
C LEU A 132 2.20 -13.09 1.22
N PRO A 133 2.01 -13.99 0.24
CA PRO A 133 3.09 -14.76 -0.37
C PRO A 133 3.97 -13.90 -1.28
N VAL A 134 5.15 -14.43 -1.62
CA VAL A 134 6.11 -13.77 -2.54
C VAL A 134 5.47 -13.45 -3.90
N SER A 135 4.56 -14.29 -4.38
CA SER A 135 3.81 -14.08 -5.63
C SER A 135 3.05 -12.75 -5.65
N PHE A 136 2.54 -12.29 -4.51
CA PHE A 136 1.90 -10.98 -4.40
C PHE A 136 2.89 -9.84 -4.69
N PHE A 137 4.09 -9.89 -4.10
CA PHE A 137 5.11 -8.86 -4.29
C PHE A 137 5.68 -8.85 -5.71
N ASN A 138 5.81 -10.02 -6.34
CA ASN A 138 6.26 -10.13 -7.73
C ASN A 138 5.23 -9.60 -8.74
N GLN A 139 3.94 -9.67 -8.43
CA GLN A 139 2.86 -9.17 -9.29
C GLN A 139 2.54 -7.68 -9.09
N ASN A 140 3.05 -7.05 -8.03
CA ASN A 140 2.73 -5.67 -7.68
C ASN A 140 3.99 -4.82 -7.46
N LYS A 141 3.97 -3.60 -7.97
CA LYS A 141 5.10 -2.68 -7.81
C LYS A 141 5.19 -2.17 -6.37
N ALA A 142 6.38 -2.21 -5.78
CA ALA A 142 6.63 -1.72 -4.43
C ALA A 142 6.14 -0.27 -4.21
N GLY A 143 6.33 0.61 -5.20
CA GLY A 143 5.85 2.00 -5.13
C GLY A 143 4.33 2.14 -5.00
N ASP A 144 3.54 1.23 -5.63
CA ASP A 144 2.07 1.23 -5.46
C ASP A 144 1.69 0.77 -4.04
N LEU A 145 2.37 -0.24 -3.50
CA LEU A 145 2.14 -0.71 -2.14
C LEU A 145 2.47 0.36 -1.10
N ILE A 146 3.61 1.03 -1.24
CA ILE A 146 4.02 2.16 -0.37
C ILE A 146 2.99 3.29 -0.46
N SER A 147 2.49 3.61 -1.67
CA SER A 147 1.46 4.63 -1.87
C SER A 147 0.14 4.27 -1.17
N ARG A 148 -0.27 2.99 -1.17
CA ARG A 148 -1.47 2.54 -0.45
C ARG A 148 -1.31 2.63 1.07
N VAL A 149 -0.12 2.31 1.60
CA VAL A 149 0.17 2.42 3.05
C VAL A 149 0.22 3.88 3.49
N ASN A 150 0.83 4.78 2.71
CA ASN A 150 1.04 6.16 3.10
C ASN A 150 -0.06 7.08 2.56
N ASN A 151 -0.11 7.28 1.23
CA ASN A 151 -0.95 8.30 0.61
C ASN A 151 -2.45 8.01 0.74
N ASP A 152 -2.88 6.75 0.53
CA ASP A 152 -4.31 6.43 0.58
C ASP A 152 -4.83 6.44 2.03
N THR A 153 -4.03 6.04 3.01
CA THR A 153 -4.39 6.18 4.43
C THR A 153 -4.44 7.63 4.88
N ASP A 154 -3.53 8.50 4.38
CA ASP A 154 -3.54 9.93 4.68
C ASP A 154 -4.77 10.64 4.11
N LYS A 155 -5.23 10.27 2.91
CA LYS A 155 -6.49 10.81 2.34
C LYS A 155 -7.71 10.43 3.19
N LEU A 156 -7.74 9.19 3.72
CA LEU A 156 -8.77 8.78 4.67
C LEU A 156 -8.68 9.58 5.98
N ASN A 157 -7.48 9.75 6.53
CA ASN A 157 -7.27 10.57 7.72
C ASN A 157 -7.77 12.01 7.50
N GLN A 158 -7.40 12.65 6.39
CA GLN A 158 -7.85 14.00 6.05
C GLN A 158 -9.37 14.11 5.96
N PHE A 159 -10.01 13.11 5.35
CA PHE A 159 -11.47 13.07 5.28
C PHE A 159 -12.11 12.98 6.66
N PHE A 160 -11.67 12.04 7.51
CA PHE A 160 -12.28 11.85 8.84
C PHE A 160 -11.92 12.95 9.82
N SER A 161 -10.69 13.46 9.82
CA SER A 161 -10.25 14.50 10.76
C SER A 161 -10.81 15.89 10.44
N GLN A 162 -11.09 16.19 9.16
CA GLN A 162 -11.48 17.53 8.72
C GLN A 162 -12.75 17.54 7.88
N SER A 163 -12.76 16.83 6.72
CA SER A 163 -13.81 16.98 5.71
C SER A 163 -15.18 16.49 6.19
N LEU A 164 -15.24 15.40 6.93
CA LEU A 164 -16.49 14.84 7.42
C LEU A 164 -17.23 15.80 8.34
N MET A 165 -16.50 16.45 9.24
CA MET A 165 -17.09 17.40 10.20
C MET A 165 -17.55 18.68 9.52
N GLN A 166 -16.75 19.20 8.61
CA GLN A 166 -17.14 20.35 7.80
C GLN A 166 -18.36 20.02 6.94
N PHE A 167 -18.44 18.81 6.38
CA PHE A 167 -19.58 18.36 5.59
C PHE A 167 -20.87 18.33 6.44
N ILE A 168 -20.83 17.70 7.61
CA ILE A 168 -21.99 17.64 8.52
C ILE A 168 -22.36 19.04 9.00
N GLY A 169 -21.39 19.84 9.46
CA GLY A 169 -21.63 21.21 9.94
C GLY A 169 -22.21 22.10 8.84
N SER A 170 -21.69 21.99 7.61
CA SER A 170 -22.21 22.73 6.46
C SER A 170 -23.68 22.38 6.14
N ILE A 171 -24.02 21.08 6.18
CA ILE A 171 -25.41 20.64 5.96
C ILE A 171 -26.32 21.17 7.06
N VAL A 172 -25.94 21.04 8.34
CA VAL A 172 -26.75 21.50 9.47
C VAL A 172 -26.96 23.02 9.40
N THR A 173 -25.89 23.78 9.15
CA THR A 173 -25.98 25.25 9.04
C THR A 173 -26.82 25.68 7.85
N MET A 174 -26.64 25.02 6.67
CA MET A 174 -27.41 25.33 5.47
C MET A 174 -28.91 25.04 5.64
N ILE A 175 -29.25 23.84 6.16
CA ILE A 175 -30.66 23.47 6.43
C ILE A 175 -31.26 24.40 7.47
N GLY A 176 -30.53 24.67 8.58
CA GLY A 176 -31.00 25.57 9.63
C GLY A 176 -31.24 27.00 9.11
N ALA A 177 -30.28 27.55 8.35
CA ALA A 177 -30.45 28.87 7.72
C ALA A 177 -31.64 28.90 6.74
N GLY A 178 -31.81 27.84 5.92
CA GLY A 178 -32.95 27.70 5.04
C GLY A 178 -34.30 27.67 5.78
N ILE A 179 -34.38 26.94 6.88
CA ILE A 179 -35.57 26.92 7.74
C ILE A 179 -35.85 28.30 8.32
N PHE A 180 -34.86 29.02 8.82
CA PHE A 180 -35.04 30.39 9.32
C PHE A 180 -35.50 31.35 8.24
N LEU A 181 -34.89 31.30 7.03
CA LEU A 181 -35.32 32.14 5.90
C LEU A 181 -36.78 31.93 5.54
N LEU A 182 -37.25 30.68 5.50
CA LEU A 182 -38.65 30.36 5.16
C LEU A 182 -39.62 30.67 6.31
N SER A 183 -39.20 30.49 7.56
CA SER A 183 -40.04 30.68 8.75
C SER A 183 -40.27 32.14 9.10
N ILE A 184 -39.30 33.04 8.83
CA ILE A 184 -39.44 34.47 9.09
C ILE A 184 -40.41 35.11 8.06
N ASN A 185 -40.20 34.84 6.77
CA ASN A 185 -41.09 35.29 5.70
C ASN A 185 -41.00 34.33 4.50
N LEU A 186 -42.08 33.66 4.17
CA LEU A 186 -42.11 32.61 3.15
C LEU A 186 -41.81 33.16 1.74
N GLU A 187 -42.37 34.31 1.39
CA GLU A 187 -42.22 34.91 0.04
C GLU A 187 -40.77 35.38 -0.16
N LEU A 188 -40.22 36.13 0.80
CA LEU A 188 -38.86 36.58 0.77
C LEU A 188 -37.88 35.38 0.83
N GLY A 189 -38.18 34.32 1.63
CA GLY A 189 -37.39 33.12 1.71
C GLY A 189 -37.34 32.37 0.38
N ALA A 190 -38.47 32.17 -0.26
CA ALA A 190 -38.52 31.51 -1.56
C ALA A 190 -37.76 32.32 -2.64
N ALA A 191 -37.93 33.65 -2.65
CA ALA A 191 -37.20 34.54 -3.57
C ALA A 191 -35.67 34.48 -3.32
N THR A 192 -35.24 34.53 -2.04
CA THR A 192 -33.81 34.46 -1.64
C THR A 192 -33.19 33.12 -1.98
N LEU A 193 -33.94 32.01 -1.89
CA LEU A 193 -33.45 30.66 -2.18
C LEU A 193 -33.49 30.32 -3.68
N SER A 194 -34.20 31.09 -4.53
CA SER A 194 -34.31 30.80 -5.96
C SER A 194 -32.96 30.76 -6.71
N PRO A 195 -31.93 31.60 -6.42
CA PRO A 195 -30.62 31.46 -7.06
C PRO A 195 -29.90 30.16 -6.71
N ALA A 196 -30.20 29.53 -5.57
CA ALA A 196 -29.60 28.23 -5.22
C ALA A 196 -30.05 27.12 -6.17
N VAL A 197 -31.27 27.16 -6.69
CA VAL A 197 -31.74 26.23 -7.72
C VAL A 197 -30.91 26.40 -8.99
N VAL A 198 -30.60 27.64 -9.37
CA VAL A 198 -29.73 27.92 -10.52
C VAL A 198 -28.31 27.36 -10.28
N ILE A 199 -27.77 27.50 -9.08
CA ILE A 199 -26.46 26.90 -8.72
C ILE A 199 -26.48 25.39 -8.93
N VAL A 200 -27.50 24.69 -8.46
CA VAL A 200 -27.62 23.22 -8.60
C VAL A 200 -27.70 22.84 -10.08
N LEU A 201 -28.57 23.48 -10.85
CA LEU A 201 -28.73 23.23 -12.30
C LEU A 201 -27.41 23.48 -13.05
N PHE A 202 -26.76 24.60 -12.78
CA PHE A 202 -25.46 24.94 -13.36
C PHE A 202 -24.40 23.89 -13.04
N THR A 203 -24.33 23.43 -11.77
CA THR A 203 -23.39 22.41 -11.33
C THR A 203 -23.61 21.09 -12.06
N VAL A 204 -24.85 20.63 -12.16
CA VAL A 204 -25.21 19.39 -12.86
C VAL A 204 -24.85 19.48 -14.35
N ALA A 205 -25.17 20.60 -14.98
CA ALA A 205 -24.90 20.81 -16.41
C ALA A 205 -23.40 20.86 -16.75
N LEU A 206 -22.59 21.51 -15.92
CA LEU A 206 -21.14 21.65 -16.17
C LEU A 206 -20.30 20.48 -15.70
N SER A 207 -20.78 19.67 -14.75
CA SER A 207 -20.03 18.57 -14.15
C SER A 207 -19.40 17.59 -15.18
N PRO A 208 -20.08 17.16 -16.26
CA PRO A 208 -19.49 16.27 -17.27
C PRO A 208 -18.31 16.91 -18.01
N TRP A 209 -18.43 18.21 -18.36
CA TRP A 209 -17.36 18.95 -19.02
C TRP A 209 -16.12 19.08 -18.12
N VAL A 210 -16.31 19.43 -16.84
CA VAL A 210 -15.22 19.53 -15.85
C VAL A 210 -14.54 18.19 -15.64
N LYS A 211 -15.32 17.09 -15.52
CA LYS A 211 -14.78 15.72 -15.45
C LYS A 211 -13.91 15.38 -16.66
N GLY A 212 -14.34 15.74 -17.86
CA GLY A 212 -13.57 15.53 -19.09
C GLY A 212 -12.23 16.26 -19.10
N LYS A 213 -12.21 17.54 -18.65
CA LYS A 213 -10.97 18.33 -18.53
C LYS A 213 -10.02 17.75 -17.48
N ASN A 214 -10.53 17.35 -16.32
CA ASN A 214 -9.74 16.72 -15.26
C ASN A 214 -9.17 15.35 -15.70
N ALA A 215 -9.95 14.52 -16.40
CA ALA A 215 -9.49 13.25 -16.94
C ALA A 215 -8.34 13.43 -17.96
N LYS A 216 -8.44 14.43 -18.84
CA LYS A 216 -7.38 14.76 -19.81
C LYS A 216 -6.10 15.22 -19.08
N ASN A 217 -6.23 16.08 -18.08
CA ASN A 217 -5.10 16.52 -17.27
C ASN A 217 -4.43 15.36 -16.52
N LEU A 218 -5.21 14.48 -15.90
CA LEU A 218 -4.68 13.32 -15.18
C LEU A 218 -3.89 12.39 -16.12
N LYS A 219 -4.38 12.16 -17.34
CA LYS A 219 -3.68 11.39 -18.37
C LYS A 219 -2.35 12.04 -18.75
N SER A 220 -2.33 13.36 -18.92
CA SER A 220 -1.13 14.12 -19.26
C SER A 220 -0.09 14.10 -18.14
N VAL A 221 -0.51 14.26 -16.87
CA VAL A 221 0.37 14.09 -15.68
C VAL A 221 0.99 12.69 -15.66
N GLY A 222 0.19 11.65 -15.94
CA GLY A 222 0.68 10.27 -16.06
C GLY A 222 1.74 10.10 -17.16
N GLY A 223 1.52 10.70 -18.33
CA GLY A 223 2.50 10.69 -19.43
C GLY A 223 3.80 11.39 -19.05
N MET A 224 3.73 12.59 -18.46
CA MET A 224 4.92 13.31 -17.99
C MET A 224 5.68 12.52 -16.89
N SER A 225 4.98 11.90 -15.97
CA SER A 225 5.60 11.07 -14.93
C SER A 225 6.31 9.85 -15.52
N ALA A 226 5.78 9.23 -16.58
CA ALA A 226 6.41 8.12 -17.27
C ALA A 226 7.73 8.55 -17.94
N GLU A 227 7.77 9.72 -18.59
CA GLU A 227 9.01 10.28 -19.17
C GLU A 227 10.08 10.56 -18.12
N ILE A 228 9.67 11.11 -16.96
CA ILE A 228 10.60 11.32 -15.84
C ILE A 228 11.16 9.99 -15.34
N GLN A 229 10.29 9.00 -15.12
CA GLN A 229 10.71 7.69 -14.63
C GLN A 229 11.63 6.97 -15.61
N GLU A 230 11.33 7.01 -16.92
CA GLU A 230 12.17 6.44 -17.98
C GLU A 230 13.55 7.10 -17.99
N SER A 231 13.60 8.44 -17.91
CA SER A 231 14.83 9.20 -17.90
C SER A 231 15.70 8.91 -16.68
N LEU A 232 15.10 8.83 -15.49
CA LEU A 232 15.82 8.56 -14.24
C LEU A 232 16.34 7.12 -14.18
N ASN A 233 15.54 6.14 -14.59
CA ASN A 233 15.93 4.73 -14.57
C ASN A 233 17.07 4.44 -15.57
N ASN A 234 17.09 5.14 -16.70
CA ASN A 234 18.08 4.93 -17.77
C ASN A 234 19.15 6.02 -17.81
N PHE A 235 19.34 6.80 -16.73
CA PHE A 235 20.22 7.97 -16.74
C PHE A 235 21.66 7.64 -17.15
N LYS A 236 22.22 6.51 -16.69
CA LYS A 236 23.56 6.05 -17.07
C LYS A 236 23.68 5.79 -18.58
N VAL A 237 22.64 5.19 -19.18
CA VAL A 237 22.59 4.92 -20.63
C VAL A 237 22.46 6.22 -21.42
N ILE A 238 21.61 7.15 -20.95
CA ILE A 238 21.41 8.46 -21.58
C ILE A 238 22.74 9.22 -21.64
N ILE A 239 23.54 9.19 -20.56
CA ILE A 239 24.87 9.82 -20.54
C ILE A 239 25.84 9.10 -21.46
N ALA A 240 25.93 7.76 -21.35
CA ALA A 240 26.90 6.96 -22.14
C ALA A 240 26.71 7.13 -23.65
N PHE A 241 25.47 7.26 -24.12
CA PHE A 241 25.15 7.45 -25.53
C PHE A 241 24.96 8.93 -25.93
N ASN A 242 25.23 9.86 -25.01
CA ASN A 242 25.08 11.31 -25.23
C ASN A 242 23.69 11.72 -25.78
N ARG A 243 22.63 11.14 -25.23
CA ARG A 243 21.25 11.38 -25.67
C ARG A 243 20.46 12.36 -24.79
N ARG A 244 21.16 13.23 -24.03
CA ARG A 244 20.52 14.21 -23.10
C ARG A 244 19.52 15.11 -23.81
N ASP A 245 19.86 15.64 -24.99
CA ASP A 245 18.99 16.58 -25.70
C ASP A 245 17.73 15.90 -26.24
N TYR A 246 17.82 14.64 -26.64
CA TYR A 246 16.66 13.85 -27.05
C TYR A 246 15.66 13.69 -25.90
N PHE A 247 16.10 13.28 -24.70
CA PHE A 247 15.23 13.11 -23.55
C PHE A 247 14.72 14.44 -22.99
N ARG A 248 15.55 15.51 -23.06
CA ARG A 248 15.11 16.87 -22.72
C ARG A 248 13.97 17.34 -23.61
N LYS A 249 14.04 17.09 -24.91
CA LYS A 249 12.98 17.44 -25.86
C LYS A 249 11.69 16.64 -25.59
N ARG A 250 11.78 15.34 -25.36
CA ARG A 250 10.62 14.50 -24.99
C ARG A 250 9.93 14.99 -23.72
N PHE A 251 10.74 15.30 -22.69
CA PHE A 251 10.21 15.86 -21.44
C PHE A 251 9.53 17.22 -21.66
N ASP A 252 10.12 18.10 -22.47
CA ASP A 252 9.55 19.41 -22.77
C ASP A 252 8.22 19.31 -23.52
N GLU A 253 8.09 18.38 -24.46
CA GLU A 253 6.85 18.06 -25.16
C GLU A 253 5.76 17.56 -24.18
N ALA A 254 6.10 16.61 -23.31
CA ALA A 254 5.19 16.07 -22.30
C ALA A 254 4.80 17.14 -21.26
N ASN A 255 5.74 17.99 -20.83
CA ASN A 255 5.51 19.07 -19.89
C ASN A 255 4.65 20.18 -20.51
N THR A 256 4.86 20.51 -21.77
CA THR A 256 4.03 21.48 -22.52
C THR A 256 2.59 20.99 -22.65
N GLU A 257 2.36 19.70 -22.97
CA GLU A 257 1.00 19.14 -22.98
C GLU A 257 0.37 19.13 -21.60
N ASN A 258 1.16 18.81 -20.55
CA ASN A 258 0.69 18.89 -19.17
C ASN A 258 0.30 20.32 -18.78
N TYR A 259 1.11 21.31 -19.13
CA TYR A 259 0.81 22.73 -18.88
C TYR A 259 -0.53 23.15 -19.54
N LYS A 260 -0.74 22.82 -20.82
CA LYS A 260 -2.00 23.15 -21.53
C LYS A 260 -3.21 22.48 -20.88
N THR A 261 -3.08 21.20 -20.52
CA THR A 261 -4.19 20.45 -19.90
C THR A 261 -4.45 20.88 -18.47
N ALA A 262 -3.40 21.25 -17.71
CA ALA A 262 -3.50 21.75 -16.33
C ALA A 262 -4.21 23.11 -16.29
N ILE A 263 -3.88 24.05 -17.19
CA ILE A 263 -4.62 25.31 -17.32
C ILE A 263 -6.09 25.04 -17.65
N GLY A 264 -6.36 24.15 -18.63
CA GLY A 264 -7.74 23.81 -19.00
C GLY A 264 -8.55 23.19 -17.86
N ALA A 265 -7.93 22.33 -17.04
CA ALA A 265 -8.57 21.75 -15.86
C ALA A 265 -8.72 22.79 -14.73
N GLY A 266 -7.69 23.65 -14.53
CA GLY A 266 -7.74 24.71 -13.54
C GLY A 266 -8.85 25.70 -13.80
N LEU A 267 -9.00 26.19 -15.03
CA LEU A 267 -10.09 27.07 -15.44
C LEU A 267 -11.46 26.39 -15.27
N ALA A 268 -11.58 25.12 -15.67
CA ALA A 268 -12.82 24.37 -15.53
C ALA A 268 -13.21 24.18 -14.04
N ASN A 269 -12.26 23.90 -13.16
CA ASN A 269 -12.53 23.76 -11.73
C ASN A 269 -12.86 25.11 -11.07
N ASN A 270 -12.22 26.18 -11.49
CA ASN A 270 -12.40 27.48 -10.88
C ASN A 270 -13.62 28.26 -11.38
N ILE A 271 -14.34 27.80 -12.43
CA ILE A 271 -15.54 28.49 -12.93
C ILE A 271 -16.69 28.50 -11.91
N PHE A 272 -16.75 27.53 -11.03
CA PHE A 272 -17.78 27.43 -10.00
C PHE A 272 -17.69 28.56 -8.97
N VAL A 273 -16.47 28.99 -8.58
CA VAL A 273 -16.28 29.98 -7.53
C VAL A 273 -16.90 31.34 -7.87
N PRO A 274 -16.60 31.97 -9.04
CA PRO A 274 -17.21 33.26 -9.40
C PRO A 274 -18.71 33.14 -9.66
N VAL A 275 -19.19 32.04 -10.26
CA VAL A 275 -20.63 31.85 -10.49
C VAL A 275 -21.40 31.70 -9.18
N TYR A 276 -20.88 30.92 -8.23
CA TYR A 276 -21.51 30.80 -6.92
C TYR A 276 -21.46 32.12 -6.15
N GLY A 277 -20.34 32.86 -6.25
CA GLY A 277 -20.20 34.20 -5.68
C GLY A 277 -21.24 35.17 -6.26
N LEU A 278 -21.38 35.22 -7.58
CA LEU A 278 -22.36 36.05 -8.26
C LEU A 278 -23.81 35.74 -7.84
N LEU A 279 -24.18 34.44 -7.86
CA LEU A 279 -25.54 34.01 -7.48
C LEU A 279 -25.83 34.25 -5.99
N SER A 280 -24.79 34.10 -5.10
CA SER A 280 -24.91 34.50 -3.69
C SER A 280 -25.12 36.01 -3.52
N SER A 281 -24.42 36.85 -4.32
CA SER A 281 -24.58 38.30 -4.30
C SER A 281 -25.96 38.71 -4.86
N ILE A 282 -26.46 37.99 -5.88
CA ILE A 282 -27.83 38.19 -6.38
C ILE A 282 -28.85 37.84 -5.30
N ALA A 283 -28.68 36.74 -4.57
CA ALA A 283 -29.54 36.39 -3.44
C ALA A 283 -29.55 37.47 -2.35
N GLN A 284 -28.37 38.04 -2.03
CA GLN A 284 -28.29 39.15 -1.09
C GLN A 284 -28.96 40.42 -1.60
N LEU A 285 -28.83 40.71 -2.91
CA LEU A 285 -29.51 41.83 -3.55
C LEU A 285 -31.03 41.66 -3.51
N ILE A 286 -31.53 40.45 -3.82
CA ILE A 286 -32.97 40.10 -3.68
C ILE A 286 -33.42 40.33 -2.24
N THR A 287 -32.67 39.82 -1.28
CA THR A 287 -32.95 39.99 0.15
C THR A 287 -33.03 41.46 0.53
N LEU A 288 -32.11 42.28 0.04
CA LEU A 288 -32.07 43.74 0.34
C LEU A 288 -33.24 44.46 -0.30
N LEU A 289 -33.44 44.34 -1.60
CA LEU A 289 -34.48 45.04 -2.33
C LEU A 289 -35.88 44.65 -1.85
N PHE A 290 -36.17 43.35 -1.76
CA PHE A 290 -37.47 42.87 -1.33
C PHE A 290 -37.68 43.13 0.18
N GLY A 291 -36.65 43.00 1.02
CA GLY A 291 -36.71 43.35 2.44
C GLY A 291 -36.98 44.84 2.69
N ILE A 292 -36.37 45.78 1.91
CA ILE A 292 -36.66 47.19 1.97
C ILE A 292 -38.11 47.48 1.57
N HIS A 293 -38.61 46.83 0.50
CA HIS A 293 -40.02 46.93 0.10
C HIS A 293 -40.95 46.51 1.22
N LEU A 294 -40.69 45.37 1.87
CA LEU A 294 -41.49 44.88 3.01
C LEU A 294 -41.42 45.81 4.23
N ILE A 295 -40.27 46.50 4.48
CA ILE A 295 -40.15 47.49 5.51
C ILE A 295 -41.03 48.73 5.17
N SER A 296 -41.02 49.17 3.91
CA SER A 296 -41.79 50.33 3.48
C SER A 296 -43.30 50.08 3.57
N THR A 297 -43.76 48.82 3.44
CA THR A 297 -45.15 48.41 3.65
C THR A 297 -45.52 48.08 5.09
N GLY A 298 -44.57 48.19 6.04
CA GLY A 298 -44.76 47.96 7.47
C GLY A 298 -44.79 46.49 7.89
N ASN A 299 -44.54 45.55 6.95
CA ASN A 299 -44.58 44.10 7.18
C ASN A 299 -43.26 43.47 7.62
N PHE A 300 -42.20 44.29 7.74
CA PHE A 300 -40.87 43.81 8.09
C PHE A 300 -40.09 44.88 8.90
N THR A 301 -39.11 44.47 9.68
CA THR A 301 -38.29 45.38 10.49
C THR A 301 -36.86 45.46 9.99
N LEU A 302 -36.15 46.54 10.37
CA LEU A 302 -34.72 46.72 10.02
C LEU A 302 -33.86 45.59 10.64
N GLY A 303 -34.12 45.21 11.90
CA GLY A 303 -33.40 44.13 12.58
C GLY A 303 -33.64 42.78 11.92
N LEU A 304 -34.87 42.50 11.49
CA LEU A 304 -35.16 41.30 10.70
C LEU A 304 -34.38 41.28 9.39
N LEU A 305 -34.27 42.41 8.68
CA LEU A 305 -33.46 42.52 7.45
C LEU A 305 -32.00 42.21 7.70
N VAL A 306 -31.41 42.70 8.77
CA VAL A 306 -30.03 42.40 9.16
C VAL A 306 -29.84 40.91 9.44
N SER A 307 -30.77 40.30 10.20
CA SER A 307 -30.76 38.85 10.43
C SER A 307 -30.86 38.07 9.14
N TYR A 308 -31.72 38.50 8.21
CA TYR A 308 -31.98 37.83 6.96
C TYR A 308 -30.75 37.81 6.03
N ILE A 309 -30.03 38.93 5.93
CA ILE A 309 -28.78 39.02 5.17
C ILE A 309 -27.74 38.04 5.73
N ALA A 310 -27.64 37.95 7.07
CA ALA A 310 -26.74 36.99 7.72
C ALA A 310 -27.16 35.53 7.46
N TYR A 311 -28.46 35.20 7.51
CA TYR A 311 -28.93 33.85 7.16
C TYR A 311 -28.71 33.53 5.68
N THR A 312 -28.89 34.48 4.78
CA THR A 312 -28.56 34.30 3.37
C THR A 312 -27.09 33.92 3.21
N THR A 313 -26.19 34.61 3.88
CA THR A 313 -24.75 34.29 3.90
C THR A 313 -24.48 32.88 4.47
N ASN A 314 -25.12 32.54 5.59
CA ASN A 314 -25.00 31.24 6.26
C ASN A 314 -25.58 30.07 5.44
N PHE A 315 -26.46 30.34 4.48
CA PHE A 315 -26.97 29.38 3.52
C PHE A 315 -26.03 29.17 2.32
N TYR A 316 -25.56 30.26 1.70
CA TYR A 316 -24.78 30.18 0.44
C TYR A 316 -23.31 29.81 0.65
N ASN A 317 -22.67 30.19 1.78
CA ASN A 317 -21.29 29.83 2.06
C ASN A 317 -21.09 28.30 2.19
N PRO A 318 -21.87 27.56 2.97
CA PRO A 318 -21.82 26.09 3.02
C PRO A 318 -22.09 25.45 1.67
N LEU A 319 -23.04 25.97 0.88
CA LEU A 319 -23.36 25.43 -0.45
C LEU A 319 -22.13 25.43 -1.38
N ARG A 320 -21.32 26.49 -1.32
CA ARG A 320 -20.06 26.60 -2.05
C ARG A 320 -19.02 25.57 -1.56
N GLN A 321 -18.96 25.32 -0.26
CA GLN A 321 -18.00 24.36 0.34
C GLN A 321 -18.36 22.89 0.08
N LEU A 322 -19.66 22.55 0.02
CA LEU A 322 -20.13 21.18 -0.15
C LEU A 322 -19.59 20.51 -1.42
N ALA A 323 -19.39 21.26 -2.51
CA ALA A 323 -18.81 20.72 -3.74
C ALA A 323 -17.36 20.22 -3.54
N ALA A 324 -16.52 20.97 -2.81
CA ALA A 324 -15.15 20.58 -2.48
C ALA A 324 -15.12 19.40 -1.50
N LEU A 325 -16.00 19.42 -0.50
CA LEU A 325 -16.12 18.34 0.49
C LEU A 325 -16.61 17.04 -0.13
N TRP A 326 -17.49 17.11 -1.14
CA TRP A 326 -17.91 15.95 -1.92
C TRP A 326 -16.75 15.31 -2.69
N THR A 327 -15.86 16.11 -3.24
CA THR A 327 -14.65 15.60 -3.89
C THR A 327 -13.75 14.90 -2.89
N SER A 328 -13.53 15.46 -1.69
CA SER A 328 -12.78 14.81 -0.62
C SER A 328 -13.39 13.47 -0.22
N PHE A 329 -14.71 13.38 -0.15
CA PHE A 329 -15.42 12.12 0.10
C PHE A 329 -15.15 11.08 -1.01
N GLN A 330 -15.25 11.47 -2.29
CA GLN A 330 -14.98 10.56 -3.41
C GLN A 330 -13.53 10.06 -3.40
N VAL A 331 -12.56 10.93 -3.11
CA VAL A 331 -11.15 10.56 -2.99
C VAL A 331 -10.93 9.58 -1.82
N ALA A 332 -11.56 9.82 -0.68
CA ALA A 332 -11.49 8.93 0.46
C ALA A 332 -12.09 7.55 0.15
N MET A 333 -13.24 7.50 -0.56
CA MET A 333 -13.85 6.22 -0.97
C MET A 333 -12.98 5.45 -1.95
N ALA A 334 -12.38 6.12 -2.95
CA ALA A 334 -11.44 5.49 -3.88
C ALA A 334 -10.19 4.95 -3.16
N SER A 335 -9.67 5.69 -2.18
CA SER A 335 -8.53 5.24 -1.36
C SER A 335 -8.90 4.04 -0.49
N TRP A 336 -10.11 4.03 0.08
CA TRP A 336 -10.60 2.88 0.82
C TRP A 336 -10.74 1.62 -0.05
N ASP A 337 -11.27 1.76 -1.25
CA ASP A 337 -11.39 0.64 -2.19
C ASP A 337 -10.02 0.01 -2.48
N ARG A 338 -8.97 0.82 -2.68
CA ARG A 338 -7.60 0.35 -2.88
C ARG A 338 -7.00 -0.33 -1.65
N ILE A 339 -7.28 0.18 -0.45
CA ILE A 339 -6.84 -0.42 0.82
C ILE A 339 -7.58 -1.72 1.09
N SER A 340 -8.90 -1.73 0.90
CA SER A 340 -9.75 -2.89 1.16
C SER A 340 -9.40 -4.08 0.27
N GLN A 341 -8.91 -3.84 -0.95
CA GLN A 341 -8.37 -4.88 -1.82
C GLN A 341 -7.25 -5.66 -1.14
N ILE A 342 -6.25 -4.97 -0.55
CA ILE A 342 -5.15 -5.63 0.17
C ILE A 342 -5.68 -6.38 1.40
N LEU A 343 -6.53 -5.73 2.20
CA LEU A 343 -7.05 -6.31 3.44
C LEU A 343 -7.94 -7.56 3.21
N SER A 344 -8.55 -7.67 2.03
CA SER A 344 -9.40 -8.80 1.66
C SER A 344 -8.66 -9.97 1.04
N LEU A 345 -7.37 -9.84 0.69
CA LEU A 345 -6.59 -10.92 0.10
C LEU A 345 -6.34 -12.01 1.15
N GLU A 346 -6.36 -13.25 0.70
CA GLU A 346 -5.92 -14.41 1.49
C GLU A 346 -4.60 -14.93 0.94
N SER A 347 -3.76 -15.47 1.83
CA SER A 347 -2.55 -16.18 1.41
C SER A 347 -2.95 -17.56 0.85
N ASN A 348 -2.36 -17.93 -0.29
CA ASN A 348 -2.49 -19.28 -0.84
C ASN A 348 -1.52 -20.29 -0.19
N LEU A 349 -0.55 -19.82 0.61
CA LEU A 349 0.39 -20.67 1.33
C LEU A 349 -0.19 -21.11 2.69
N LYS A 350 -1.33 -21.80 2.66
CA LYS A 350 -1.96 -22.32 3.88
C LYS A 350 -1.21 -23.55 4.39
N GLN A 351 -1.04 -23.64 5.71
CA GLN A 351 -0.55 -24.86 6.34
C GLN A 351 -1.62 -25.94 6.22
N VAL A 352 -1.21 -27.18 5.92
CA VAL A 352 -2.10 -28.34 5.87
C VAL A 352 -1.77 -29.30 7.01
N ASP A 353 -2.75 -30.06 7.44
CA ASP A 353 -2.52 -31.08 8.46
C ASP A 353 -1.60 -32.19 7.91
N ALA A 354 -0.74 -32.71 8.76
CA ALA A 354 0.16 -33.80 8.39
C ALA A 354 -0.64 -35.10 8.21
N GLU A 355 -0.92 -35.49 6.98
CA GLU A 355 -1.42 -36.83 6.66
C GLU A 355 -0.23 -37.81 6.65
N GLY A 356 -0.04 -38.55 7.72
CA GLY A 356 0.87 -39.72 7.80
C GLY A 356 2.34 -39.42 7.39
N THR A 357 3.29 -40.00 8.08
CA THR A 357 4.71 -39.95 7.63
C THR A 357 4.91 -41.14 6.68
N ILE A 358 5.27 -40.86 5.42
CA ILE A 358 5.73 -41.89 4.51
C ILE A 358 7.18 -42.21 4.89
N THR A 359 7.46 -43.48 5.25
CA THR A 359 8.83 -43.92 5.46
C THR A 359 9.62 -43.75 4.16
N SER A 360 10.46 -42.74 4.08
CA SER A 360 11.35 -42.45 2.96
C SER A 360 12.76 -42.22 3.49
N ASP A 361 13.75 -42.85 2.89
CA ASP A 361 15.17 -42.60 3.19
C ASP A 361 15.65 -41.26 2.57
N ALA A 362 14.83 -40.64 1.73
CA ALA A 362 15.11 -39.36 1.12
C ALA A 362 14.85 -38.21 2.11
N LEU A 363 15.74 -37.22 2.11
CA LEU A 363 15.53 -35.95 2.82
C LEU A 363 14.44 -35.13 2.13
N LEU A 364 14.52 -35.02 0.81
CA LEU A 364 13.56 -34.28 -0.01
C LEU A 364 13.11 -35.10 -1.22
N GLU A 365 11.81 -35.12 -1.51
CA GLU A 365 11.26 -35.87 -2.63
C GLU A 365 10.16 -35.05 -3.33
N PHE A 366 10.25 -34.96 -4.66
CA PHE A 366 9.22 -34.42 -5.54
C PHE A 366 8.45 -35.58 -6.17
N LYS A 367 7.13 -35.58 -6.06
CA LYS A 367 6.25 -36.58 -6.63
C LYS A 367 5.27 -35.95 -7.60
N ASN A 368 5.49 -36.19 -8.89
CA ASN A 368 4.64 -35.73 -10.00
C ASN A 368 4.32 -34.22 -9.87
N VAL A 369 5.34 -33.41 -9.58
CA VAL A 369 5.16 -32.00 -9.31
C VAL A 369 5.02 -31.22 -10.62
N HIS A 370 3.94 -30.44 -10.69
CA HIS A 370 3.67 -29.47 -11.75
C HIS A 370 3.63 -28.08 -11.13
N PHE A 371 4.12 -27.08 -11.87
CA PHE A 371 4.10 -25.71 -11.37
C PHE A 371 3.92 -24.67 -12.47
N SER A 372 3.07 -23.68 -12.17
CA SER A 372 2.88 -22.46 -12.95
C SER A 372 2.87 -21.25 -12.03
N TYR A 373 3.48 -20.12 -12.46
CA TYR A 373 3.38 -18.85 -11.73
C TYR A 373 2.01 -18.17 -11.93
N ASP A 374 1.39 -18.44 -13.08
CA ASP A 374 0.08 -17.96 -13.49
C ASP A 374 -0.66 -19.03 -14.29
N ASP A 375 -1.88 -18.76 -14.70
CA ASP A 375 -2.70 -19.75 -15.45
C ASP A 375 -2.30 -19.87 -16.93
N THR A 376 -1.23 -19.17 -17.39
CA THR A 376 -0.93 -19.07 -18.83
C THR A 376 0.12 -20.05 -19.30
N LYS A 377 1.13 -20.35 -18.46
CA LYS A 377 2.27 -21.19 -18.84
C LYS A 377 2.71 -22.08 -17.69
N GLU A 378 2.72 -23.38 -17.92
CA GLU A 378 3.35 -24.34 -17.03
C GLU A 378 4.88 -24.25 -17.16
N ILE A 379 5.58 -24.19 -16.02
CA ILE A 379 7.04 -24.02 -15.94
C ILE A 379 7.74 -25.32 -15.56
N LEU A 380 7.11 -26.16 -14.74
CA LEU A 380 7.64 -27.48 -14.37
C LEU A 380 6.59 -28.53 -14.69
N HIS A 381 7.03 -29.58 -15.40
CA HIS A 381 6.19 -30.63 -15.93
C HIS A 381 6.57 -31.97 -15.29
N ASN A 382 5.65 -32.58 -14.54
CA ASN A 382 5.79 -33.91 -13.95
C ASN A 382 7.16 -34.16 -13.28
N LEU A 383 7.60 -33.19 -12.47
CA LEU A 383 8.91 -33.21 -11.84
C LEU A 383 8.98 -34.30 -10.78
N ASN A 384 9.93 -35.22 -10.94
CA ASN A 384 10.23 -36.27 -9.99
C ASN A 384 11.71 -36.22 -9.62
N LEU A 385 12.00 -35.85 -8.36
CA LEU A 385 13.35 -35.69 -7.82
C LEU A 385 13.43 -36.36 -6.46
N ARG A 386 14.61 -36.88 -6.15
CA ARG A 386 14.89 -37.48 -4.84
C ARG A 386 16.28 -37.06 -4.39
N PHE A 387 16.35 -36.44 -3.21
CA PHE A 387 17.60 -36.02 -2.58
C PHE A 387 17.79 -36.80 -1.27
N GLU A 388 18.89 -37.50 -1.16
CA GLU A 388 19.29 -38.27 0.02
C GLU A 388 20.06 -37.39 0.99
N LYS A 389 20.10 -37.76 2.26
CA LYS A 389 20.82 -36.98 3.29
C LYS A 389 22.34 -37.00 3.06
N GLY A 390 22.97 -35.85 3.29
CA GLY A 390 24.42 -35.71 3.28
C GLY A 390 25.09 -35.77 1.92
N LYS A 391 24.31 -35.67 0.82
CA LYS A 391 24.82 -35.61 -0.55
C LYS A 391 24.74 -34.19 -1.12
N THR A 392 25.58 -33.94 -2.11
CA THR A 392 25.62 -32.72 -2.91
C THR A 392 25.00 -32.95 -4.27
N TYR A 393 23.97 -32.17 -4.59
CA TYR A 393 23.24 -32.20 -5.85
C TYR A 393 23.47 -30.93 -6.65
N ALA A 394 23.79 -31.05 -7.93
CA ALA A 394 23.90 -29.91 -8.84
C ALA A 394 22.72 -29.87 -9.80
N LEU A 395 22.04 -28.73 -9.86
CA LEU A 395 21.02 -28.44 -10.87
C LEU A 395 21.63 -27.56 -11.96
N ILE A 396 21.72 -28.10 -13.18
CA ILE A 396 22.30 -27.41 -14.34
C ILE A 396 21.27 -27.30 -15.46
N GLY A 397 21.49 -26.44 -16.42
CA GLY A 397 20.60 -26.28 -17.57
C GLY A 397 20.56 -24.84 -18.09
N PRO A 398 19.86 -24.58 -19.20
CA PRO A 398 19.74 -23.24 -19.75
C PRO A 398 18.98 -22.30 -18.80
N THR A 399 19.21 -20.98 -19.00
CA THR A 399 18.42 -19.96 -18.32
C THR A 399 16.96 -20.10 -18.74
N GLY A 400 16.04 -20.04 -17.76
CA GLY A 400 14.62 -20.27 -17.99
C GLY A 400 14.19 -21.74 -17.98
N GLY A 401 15.13 -22.71 -17.78
CA GLY A 401 14.82 -24.15 -17.76
C GLY A 401 14.00 -24.62 -16.54
N GLY A 402 13.91 -23.82 -15.45
CA GLY A 402 13.14 -24.18 -14.25
C GLY A 402 13.97 -24.37 -12.96
N LYS A 403 15.29 -24.17 -13.00
CA LYS A 403 16.21 -24.38 -11.85
C LYS A 403 15.82 -23.57 -10.60
N THR A 404 15.76 -22.25 -10.72
CA THR A 404 15.37 -21.35 -9.62
C THR A 404 13.93 -21.58 -9.18
N THR A 405 13.05 -21.99 -10.10
CA THR A 405 11.67 -22.38 -9.77
C THR A 405 11.65 -23.64 -8.88
N THR A 406 12.48 -24.64 -9.20
CA THR A 406 12.64 -25.84 -8.36
C THR A 406 13.13 -25.47 -6.96
N ALA A 407 14.16 -24.62 -6.83
CA ALA A 407 14.64 -24.10 -5.55
C ALA A 407 13.55 -23.34 -4.76
N SER A 408 12.73 -22.57 -5.47
CA SER A 408 11.61 -21.83 -4.87
C SER A 408 10.51 -22.75 -4.31
N LEU A 409 10.29 -23.92 -4.91
CA LEU A 409 9.39 -24.94 -4.38
C LEU A 409 10.00 -25.68 -3.19
N ILE A 410 11.31 -25.97 -3.21
CA ILE A 410 12.03 -26.58 -2.07
C ILE A 410 11.95 -25.66 -0.84
N SER A 411 12.17 -24.36 -1.02
CA SER A 411 12.07 -23.39 0.06
C SER A 411 10.66 -23.00 0.45
N ARG A 412 9.66 -23.51 -0.30
CA ARG A 412 8.24 -23.18 -0.18
C ARG A 412 7.98 -21.66 -0.23
N LEU A 413 8.64 -20.95 -1.15
CA LEU A 413 8.23 -19.60 -1.56
C LEU A 413 6.96 -19.65 -2.40
N TYR A 414 6.71 -20.81 -3.04
CA TYR A 414 5.51 -21.18 -3.78
C TYR A 414 5.11 -22.60 -3.43
N ASP A 415 3.84 -22.92 -3.51
CA ASP A 415 3.34 -24.30 -3.45
C ASP A 415 3.18 -24.86 -4.88
N ALA A 416 3.38 -26.16 -5.05
CA ALA A 416 3.17 -26.85 -6.33
C ALA A 416 1.71 -26.70 -6.80
N THR A 417 1.50 -26.55 -8.10
CA THR A 417 0.16 -26.51 -8.70
C THR A 417 -0.50 -27.90 -8.61
N ASN A 418 0.26 -28.94 -8.91
CA ASN A 418 -0.14 -30.34 -8.75
C ASN A 418 1.05 -31.15 -8.22
N GLY A 419 0.79 -32.34 -7.66
CA GLY A 419 1.81 -33.17 -7.04
C GLY A 419 2.15 -32.73 -5.62
N THR A 420 3.21 -33.31 -5.05
CA THR A 420 3.62 -33.06 -3.67
C THR A 420 5.13 -32.96 -3.55
N VAL A 421 5.59 -32.05 -2.67
CA VAL A 421 6.98 -31.97 -2.24
C VAL A 421 7.04 -32.46 -0.78
N LEU A 422 7.83 -33.50 -0.55
CA LEU A 422 7.99 -34.11 0.76
C LEU A 422 9.36 -33.76 1.36
N LEU A 423 9.39 -33.35 2.62
CA LEU A 423 10.59 -33.14 3.41
C LEU A 423 10.58 -34.13 4.58
N ASN A 424 11.60 -34.96 4.70
CA ASN A 424 11.65 -36.04 5.69
C ASN A 424 10.40 -36.95 5.66
N GLY A 425 9.88 -37.25 4.46
CA GLY A 425 8.69 -38.06 4.26
C GLY A 425 7.36 -37.41 4.60
N LYS A 426 7.34 -36.11 4.97
CA LYS A 426 6.13 -35.32 5.26
C LYS A 426 5.93 -34.25 4.20
N ASP A 427 4.68 -33.95 3.88
CA ASP A 427 4.35 -32.84 2.97
C ASP A 427 4.97 -31.53 3.51
N ILE A 428 5.72 -30.82 2.67
CA ILE A 428 6.39 -29.56 3.05
C ILE A 428 5.38 -28.50 3.54
N ARG A 429 4.13 -28.59 3.11
CA ARG A 429 3.04 -27.71 3.52
C ARG A 429 2.57 -27.94 4.95
N SER A 430 2.89 -29.10 5.54
CA SER A 430 2.53 -29.41 6.93
C SER A 430 3.45 -28.75 7.97
N PHE A 431 4.66 -28.34 7.56
CA PHE A 431 5.60 -27.66 8.45
C PHE A 431 5.19 -26.21 8.67
N SER A 432 5.32 -25.72 9.90
CA SER A 432 5.25 -24.28 10.19
C SER A 432 6.39 -23.54 9.47
N ALA A 433 6.23 -22.23 9.30
CA ALA A 433 7.29 -21.41 8.70
C ALA A 433 8.59 -21.48 9.53
N GLU A 434 8.47 -21.52 10.86
CA GLU A 434 9.59 -21.59 11.78
C GLU A 434 10.34 -22.93 11.66
N GLU A 435 9.63 -24.06 11.73
CA GLU A 435 10.23 -25.39 11.56
C GLU A 435 10.92 -25.55 10.21
N ARG A 436 10.28 -25.08 9.13
CA ARG A 436 10.84 -25.17 7.78
C ARG A 436 12.12 -24.33 7.65
N THR A 437 12.12 -23.11 8.17
CA THR A 437 13.31 -22.23 8.10
C THR A 437 14.46 -22.69 8.97
N GLN A 438 14.24 -23.53 9.98
CA GLN A 438 15.31 -24.23 10.72
C GLN A 438 15.93 -25.36 9.89
N LYS A 439 15.12 -26.07 9.10
CA LYS A 439 15.56 -27.23 8.31
C LYS A 439 16.16 -26.87 6.96
N ILE A 440 15.72 -25.76 6.34
CA ILE A 440 16.10 -25.36 4.99
C ILE A 440 16.80 -24.01 5.05
N GLY A 441 18.08 -23.98 4.66
CA GLY A 441 18.83 -22.77 4.36
C GLY A 441 18.70 -22.42 2.88
N PHE A 442 18.46 -21.16 2.53
CA PHE A 442 18.38 -20.71 1.15
C PHE A 442 19.19 -19.43 0.93
N ILE A 443 20.16 -19.52 0.03
CA ILE A 443 21.01 -18.41 -0.38
C ILE A 443 20.56 -17.98 -1.77
N LEU A 444 20.00 -16.77 -1.86
CA LEU A 444 19.47 -16.20 -3.10
C LEU A 444 20.60 -15.71 -4.01
N GLN A 445 20.35 -15.66 -5.29
CA GLN A 445 21.23 -15.10 -6.32
C GLN A 445 21.65 -13.65 -6.01
N GLU A 446 20.69 -12.82 -5.58
CA GLU A 446 20.94 -11.47 -5.08
C GLU A 446 20.66 -11.43 -3.57
N PRO A 447 21.70 -11.52 -2.72
CA PRO A 447 21.50 -11.52 -1.28
C PRO A 447 21.12 -10.14 -0.76
N PHE A 448 20.12 -10.10 0.09
CA PHE A 448 19.68 -8.88 0.76
C PHE A 448 20.30 -8.78 2.16
N LEU A 449 20.83 -7.59 2.48
CA LEU A 449 21.33 -7.25 3.80
C LEU A 449 20.51 -6.11 4.40
N PHE A 450 20.30 -6.20 5.71
CA PHE A 450 19.63 -5.16 6.49
C PHE A 450 20.64 -4.12 6.95
N THR A 451 20.20 -2.88 7.11
CA THR A 451 20.99 -1.86 7.79
C THR A 451 21.22 -2.28 9.24
N GLY A 452 22.48 -2.30 9.68
CA GLY A 452 22.91 -2.77 10.98
C GLY A 452 24.33 -3.34 10.92
N THR A 453 24.74 -4.07 11.94
CA THR A 453 26.08 -4.68 12.01
C THR A 453 26.17 -5.99 11.21
N VAL A 454 27.38 -6.45 10.94
CA VAL A 454 27.66 -7.82 10.45
C VAL A 454 27.01 -8.85 11.38
N LYS A 455 27.17 -8.72 12.70
CA LYS A 455 26.52 -9.59 13.70
C LYS A 455 25.02 -9.70 13.49
N GLU A 456 24.33 -8.56 13.40
CA GLU A 456 22.87 -8.53 13.20
C GLU A 456 22.45 -9.19 11.89
N ASN A 457 23.25 -9.04 10.84
CA ASN A 457 22.99 -9.64 9.55
C ASN A 457 23.21 -11.16 9.52
N ILE A 458 24.28 -11.68 10.13
CA ILE A 458 24.52 -13.14 10.15
C ILE A 458 23.58 -13.86 11.10
N LEU A 459 23.12 -13.20 12.17
CA LEU A 459 22.15 -13.76 13.12
C LEU A 459 20.69 -13.55 12.69
N TYR A 460 20.43 -12.89 11.57
CA TYR A 460 19.06 -12.65 11.12
C TYR A 460 18.27 -13.94 10.93
N GLY A 461 17.14 -14.05 11.65
CA GLY A 461 16.30 -15.25 11.66
C GLY A 461 16.89 -16.46 12.40
N ASN A 462 17.98 -16.31 13.14
CA ASN A 462 18.53 -17.35 14.01
C ASN A 462 17.99 -17.16 15.43
N SER A 463 17.05 -18.00 15.85
CA SER A 463 16.47 -17.95 17.19
C SER A 463 17.40 -18.53 18.26
N GLN A 464 18.29 -19.44 17.87
CA GLN A 464 19.19 -20.16 18.80
C GLN A 464 20.24 -19.22 19.37
N TYR A 465 20.80 -18.33 18.57
CA TYR A 465 21.92 -17.45 18.94
C TYR A 465 21.50 -15.98 19.14
N LYS A 466 20.24 -15.70 19.37
CA LYS A 466 19.70 -14.33 19.44
C LYS A 466 20.37 -13.44 20.51
N ASN A 467 20.80 -14.03 21.65
CA ASN A 467 21.33 -13.30 22.79
C ASN A 467 22.80 -13.67 23.10
N VAL A 468 23.52 -14.20 22.13
CA VAL A 468 24.92 -14.64 22.30
C VAL A 468 25.86 -13.43 22.34
N SER A 469 26.84 -13.43 23.23
CA SER A 469 27.91 -12.43 23.29
C SER A 469 28.79 -12.49 22.03
N ASP A 470 29.54 -11.41 21.74
CA ASP A 470 30.42 -11.39 20.57
C ASP A 470 31.50 -12.46 20.64
N ALA A 471 32.12 -12.65 21.83
CA ALA A 471 33.13 -13.67 22.04
C ALA A 471 32.61 -15.12 21.88
N GLU A 472 31.37 -15.39 22.31
CA GLU A 472 30.73 -16.68 22.10
C GLU A 472 30.39 -16.90 20.63
N LEU A 473 29.92 -15.83 19.94
CA LEU A 473 29.58 -15.90 18.51
C LEU A 473 30.86 -16.14 17.68
N GLU A 474 31.96 -15.48 17.98
CA GLU A 474 33.27 -15.73 17.32
C GLU A 474 33.69 -17.18 17.45
N LYS A 475 33.51 -17.78 18.62
CA LYS A 475 33.81 -19.19 18.85
C LYS A 475 32.91 -20.12 18.02
N ILE A 476 31.60 -19.81 17.92
CA ILE A 476 30.66 -20.56 17.08
C ILE A 476 31.05 -20.44 15.60
N ILE A 477 31.46 -19.24 15.16
CA ILE A 477 31.93 -18.99 13.81
C ILE A 477 33.20 -19.78 13.51
N GLU A 478 34.11 -19.88 14.48
CA GLU A 478 35.34 -20.68 14.37
C GLU A 478 35.05 -22.20 14.30
N GLU A 479 34.17 -22.70 15.18
CA GLU A 479 33.70 -24.10 15.16
C GLU A 479 33.03 -24.46 13.82
N ALA A 480 32.29 -23.51 13.19
CA ALA A 480 31.72 -23.65 11.87
C ALA A 480 32.72 -23.46 10.72
N ASN A 481 33.99 -23.20 10.98
CA ASN A 481 35.05 -22.88 10.01
C ASN A 481 34.75 -21.65 9.14
N LEU A 482 34.06 -20.67 9.68
CA LEU A 482 33.66 -19.44 8.95
C LEU A 482 34.49 -18.21 9.34
N ASN A 483 35.48 -18.35 10.23
CA ASN A 483 36.37 -17.28 10.71
C ASN A 483 37.12 -16.56 9.58
N ALA A 484 37.57 -17.30 8.56
CA ALA A 484 38.20 -16.71 7.38
C ALA A 484 37.25 -15.81 6.56
N LEU A 485 35.93 -16.05 6.57
CA LEU A 485 34.94 -15.19 5.94
C LEU A 485 34.67 -13.93 6.77
N LEU A 486 34.71 -14.04 8.10
CA LEU A 486 34.55 -12.89 8.99
C LEU A 486 35.76 -11.94 8.88
N ALA A 487 36.97 -12.46 8.69
CA ALA A 487 38.21 -11.67 8.55
C ALA A 487 38.24 -10.74 7.31
N ILE A 488 37.30 -10.90 6.37
CA ILE A 488 37.13 -10.01 5.18
C ILE A 488 36.53 -8.67 5.57
N PHE A 489 35.92 -8.55 6.78
CA PHE A 489 35.29 -7.34 7.29
C PHE A 489 36.24 -6.65 8.29
N ASP A 490 36.57 -5.38 8.01
CA ASP A 490 37.64 -4.63 8.71
C ASP A 490 37.44 -4.56 10.23
N GLU A 491 36.20 -4.44 10.71
CA GLU A 491 35.83 -4.38 12.14
C GLU A 491 35.14 -5.69 12.61
N GLY A 492 35.27 -6.79 11.84
CA GLY A 492 34.65 -8.07 12.17
C GLY A 492 33.13 -7.96 12.35
N LEU A 493 32.63 -8.49 13.49
CA LEU A 493 31.21 -8.50 13.84
C LEU A 493 30.57 -7.09 13.96
N SER A 494 31.37 -6.08 14.30
CA SER A 494 30.93 -4.71 14.53
C SER A 494 30.85 -3.87 13.25
N THR A 495 31.37 -4.36 12.13
CA THR A 495 31.33 -3.65 10.84
C THR A 495 29.90 -3.23 10.49
N GLN A 496 29.71 -1.93 10.23
CA GLN A 496 28.41 -1.36 9.90
C GLN A 496 28.04 -1.58 8.43
N ILE A 497 26.83 -2.04 8.21
CA ILE A 497 26.23 -2.27 6.89
C ILE A 497 25.08 -1.32 6.68
N THR A 498 25.07 -0.60 5.57
CA THR A 498 23.94 0.24 5.15
C THR A 498 23.26 -0.40 3.95
N SER A 499 21.99 -0.72 4.07
CA SER A 499 21.20 -1.27 2.97
C SER A 499 21.19 -0.28 1.78
N GLY A 500 21.51 -0.77 0.58
CA GLY A 500 21.54 0.06 -0.63
C GLY A 500 22.78 0.92 -0.84
N SER A 501 23.78 0.89 0.06
CA SER A 501 25.05 1.56 -0.17
C SER A 501 26.03 0.68 -0.96
N ASP A 502 26.93 1.31 -1.72
CA ASP A 502 28.06 0.64 -2.39
C ASP A 502 29.22 0.31 -1.40
N SER A 503 29.02 0.45 -0.10
CA SER A 503 30.04 0.24 0.94
C SER A 503 30.50 -1.22 1.04
N ILE A 504 29.74 -2.17 0.53
CA ILE A 504 30.04 -3.61 0.56
C ILE A 504 29.89 -4.18 -0.84
N SER A 505 30.93 -4.92 -1.29
CA SER A 505 30.92 -5.58 -2.59
C SER A 505 29.82 -6.65 -2.68
N LEU A 506 29.36 -6.97 -3.88
CA LEU A 506 28.38 -8.04 -4.08
C LEU A 506 28.91 -9.39 -3.55
N GLY A 507 30.20 -9.66 -3.67
CA GLY A 507 30.85 -10.84 -3.08
C GLY A 507 30.73 -10.87 -1.56
N GLN A 508 31.04 -9.76 -0.88
CA GLN A 508 30.87 -9.66 0.57
C GLN A 508 29.42 -9.86 1.02
N LYS A 509 28.45 -9.35 0.25
CA LYS A 509 27.02 -9.60 0.50
C LYS A 509 26.69 -11.10 0.42
N GLN A 510 27.24 -11.80 -0.57
CA GLN A 510 27.06 -13.25 -0.74
C GLN A 510 27.67 -14.02 0.44
N LEU A 511 28.87 -13.63 0.92
CA LEU A 511 29.50 -14.26 2.07
C LEU A 511 28.66 -14.12 3.35
N LEU A 512 28.12 -12.94 3.63
CA LEU A 512 27.24 -12.73 4.79
C LEU A 512 25.95 -13.55 4.69
N ALA A 513 25.35 -13.64 3.51
CA ALA A 513 24.19 -14.50 3.30
C ALA A 513 24.53 -15.98 3.49
N PHE A 514 25.73 -16.40 3.08
CA PHE A 514 26.25 -17.73 3.30
C PHE A 514 26.44 -18.02 4.79
N MET A 515 27.15 -17.15 5.53
CA MET A 515 27.32 -17.27 6.99
C MET A 515 25.96 -17.34 7.71
N ARG A 516 25.01 -16.47 7.33
CA ARG A 516 23.64 -16.46 7.85
C ARG A 516 22.93 -17.82 7.69
N ALA A 517 23.09 -18.46 6.53
CA ALA A 517 22.45 -19.72 6.24
C ALA A 517 23.12 -20.90 6.97
N VAL A 518 24.45 -20.93 7.00
CA VAL A 518 25.25 -22.02 7.60
C VAL A 518 25.13 -22.03 9.13
N LEU A 519 25.19 -20.86 9.78
CA LEU A 519 25.06 -20.76 11.24
C LEU A 519 23.72 -21.23 11.81
N ARG A 520 22.75 -21.50 10.95
CA ARG A 520 21.47 -22.10 11.35
C ARG A 520 21.50 -23.64 11.37
N ASN A 521 22.61 -24.23 10.93
CA ASN A 521 22.81 -25.67 10.83
C ASN A 521 21.65 -26.41 10.14
N PRO A 522 21.30 -26.04 8.89
CA PRO A 522 20.15 -26.61 8.19
C PRO A 522 20.40 -28.05 7.74
N GLU A 523 19.35 -28.89 7.69
CA GLU A 523 19.41 -30.23 7.10
C GLU A 523 19.60 -30.18 5.57
N LEU A 524 19.08 -29.12 4.93
CA LEU A 524 19.16 -28.87 3.49
C LEU A 524 19.60 -27.41 3.23
N LEU A 525 20.66 -27.23 2.47
CA LEU A 525 21.14 -25.91 2.05
C LEU A 525 21.04 -25.75 0.53
N ILE A 526 20.33 -24.73 0.09
CA ILE A 526 20.15 -24.38 -1.32
C ILE A 526 21.02 -23.17 -1.65
N LEU A 527 21.83 -23.29 -2.69
CA LEU A 527 22.66 -22.22 -3.22
C LEU A 527 22.20 -21.87 -4.65
N ASP A 528 21.63 -20.70 -4.84
CA ASP A 528 21.24 -20.20 -6.17
C ASP A 528 22.30 -19.19 -6.67
N GLU A 529 23.18 -19.65 -7.57
CA GLU A 529 24.28 -18.87 -8.15
C GLU A 529 25.17 -18.12 -7.13
N ALA A 530 25.31 -18.66 -5.94
CA ALA A 530 25.97 -17.99 -4.80
C ALA A 530 27.47 -17.65 -5.02
N THR A 531 28.09 -18.13 -6.12
CA THR A 531 29.52 -17.90 -6.42
C THR A 531 29.76 -17.02 -7.66
N ALA A 532 28.70 -16.54 -8.32
CA ALA A 532 28.83 -15.88 -9.64
C ALA A 532 29.65 -14.57 -9.63
N ASN A 533 29.67 -13.86 -8.50
CA ASN A 533 30.28 -12.53 -8.37
C ASN A 533 31.38 -12.44 -7.30
N ILE A 534 32.01 -13.57 -6.96
CA ILE A 534 33.07 -13.66 -5.96
C ILE A 534 34.40 -13.82 -6.69
N ASP A 535 35.47 -13.27 -6.09
CA ASP A 535 36.83 -13.49 -6.56
C ASP A 535 37.26 -14.95 -6.37
N THR A 536 38.27 -15.38 -7.12
CA THR A 536 38.72 -16.78 -7.17
C THR A 536 39.19 -17.30 -5.81
N ILE A 537 39.81 -16.46 -4.96
CA ILE A 537 40.33 -16.87 -3.65
C ILE A 537 39.15 -17.16 -2.72
N THR A 538 38.17 -16.25 -2.69
CA THR A 538 36.95 -16.39 -1.90
C THR A 538 36.09 -17.57 -2.39
N GLU A 539 36.04 -17.83 -3.71
CA GLU A 539 35.38 -19.00 -4.28
C GLU A 539 36.00 -20.31 -3.80
N GLN A 540 37.32 -20.41 -3.81
CA GLN A 540 38.04 -21.58 -3.30
C GLN A 540 37.80 -21.80 -1.79
N LEU A 541 37.78 -20.73 -1.03
CA LEU A 541 37.47 -20.78 0.41
C LEU A 541 36.05 -21.30 0.65
N LEU A 542 35.07 -20.76 -0.05
CA LEU A 542 33.70 -21.28 0.01
C LEU A 542 33.60 -22.75 -0.40
N GLY A 543 34.25 -23.15 -1.47
CA GLY A 543 34.32 -24.55 -1.90
C GLY A 543 34.87 -25.46 -0.81
N SER A 544 35.94 -25.05 -0.10
CA SER A 544 36.50 -25.82 1.00
C SER A 544 35.53 -25.97 2.20
N ILE A 545 34.76 -24.92 2.49
CA ILE A 545 33.74 -24.95 3.55
C ILE A 545 32.57 -25.84 3.12
N LEU A 546 32.08 -25.69 1.89
CA LEU A 546 30.98 -26.52 1.34
C LEU A 546 31.34 -28.02 1.37
N ASN A 547 32.56 -28.41 1.02
CA ASN A 547 33.01 -29.79 1.06
C ASN A 547 33.02 -30.39 2.48
N LYS A 548 33.22 -29.56 3.52
CA LYS A 548 33.09 -30.00 4.90
C LYS A 548 31.63 -30.12 5.34
N LEU A 549 30.78 -29.19 4.92
CA LEU A 549 29.36 -29.20 5.27
C LEU A 549 28.62 -30.37 4.64
N SER A 550 29.01 -30.83 3.43
CA SER A 550 28.34 -31.91 2.69
C SER A 550 28.27 -33.24 3.44
N LYS A 551 29.04 -33.44 4.49
CA LYS A 551 28.99 -34.66 5.33
C LYS A 551 27.79 -34.68 6.30
N GLU A 552 27.28 -33.52 6.69
CA GLU A 552 26.18 -33.36 7.65
C GLU A 552 24.95 -32.73 7.03
N THR A 553 25.14 -31.84 6.05
CA THR A 553 24.10 -31.06 5.38
C THR A 553 23.95 -31.53 3.93
N THR A 554 22.71 -31.73 3.47
CA THR A 554 22.43 -31.97 2.04
C THR A 554 22.51 -30.67 1.28
N LEU A 555 23.28 -30.64 0.19
CA LEU A 555 23.48 -29.44 -0.62
C LEU A 555 22.73 -29.56 -1.95
N VAL A 556 22.01 -28.50 -2.33
CA VAL A 556 21.41 -28.34 -3.67
C VAL A 556 21.98 -27.06 -4.27
N ILE A 557 22.81 -27.20 -5.30
CA ILE A 557 23.55 -26.12 -5.92
C ILE A 557 22.97 -25.85 -7.32
N ILE A 558 22.45 -24.66 -7.57
CA ILE A 558 22.13 -24.20 -8.91
C ILE A 558 23.42 -23.58 -9.47
N ALA A 559 24.05 -24.30 -10.38
CA ALA A 559 25.38 -23.99 -10.83
C ALA A 559 25.41 -23.38 -12.24
N HIS A 560 26.17 -22.29 -12.37
CA HIS A 560 26.56 -21.67 -13.64
C HIS A 560 28.06 -21.77 -13.90
N ARG A 561 28.84 -22.30 -12.95
CA ARG A 561 30.31 -22.50 -13.05
C ARG A 561 30.64 -23.98 -12.93
N LEU A 562 31.57 -24.43 -13.76
CA LEU A 562 32.00 -25.84 -13.81
C LEU A 562 32.64 -26.31 -12.52
N ASN A 563 33.46 -25.50 -11.86
CA ASN A 563 34.14 -25.84 -10.60
C ASN A 563 33.19 -26.23 -9.47
N THR A 564 31.98 -25.65 -9.47
CA THR A 564 30.96 -25.92 -8.44
C THR A 564 30.22 -27.24 -8.69
N ILE A 565 30.23 -27.73 -9.94
CA ILE A 565 29.55 -28.96 -10.36
C ILE A 565 30.45 -30.17 -10.14
N GLU A 566 31.78 -30.00 -10.22
CA GLU A 566 32.76 -31.08 -10.23
C GLU A 566 32.71 -31.95 -8.97
N ASN A 567 32.36 -31.36 -7.83
CA ASN A 567 32.28 -32.03 -6.52
C ASN A 567 30.84 -32.50 -6.17
N ALA A 568 29.89 -32.46 -7.09
CA ALA A 568 28.54 -32.94 -6.84
C ALA A 568 28.45 -34.45 -6.95
N ASP A 569 27.78 -35.09 -5.98
CA ASP A 569 27.52 -36.54 -5.99
C ASP A 569 26.56 -36.93 -7.13
N GLU A 570 25.60 -36.06 -7.43
CA GLU A 570 24.65 -36.25 -8.51
C GLU A 570 24.36 -34.95 -9.25
N ILE A 571 24.25 -35.03 -10.56
CA ILE A 571 23.97 -33.89 -11.44
C ILE A 571 22.62 -34.09 -12.11
N TYR A 572 21.76 -33.10 -12.02
CA TYR A 572 20.46 -33.05 -12.69
C TYR A 572 20.45 -31.96 -13.77
N PHE A 573 20.07 -32.33 -14.98
CA PHE A 573 19.88 -31.39 -16.08
C PHE A 573 18.40 -30.95 -16.13
N VAL A 574 18.18 -29.66 -16.00
CA VAL A 574 16.85 -29.03 -15.97
C VAL A 574 16.65 -28.22 -17.23
N ASN A 575 15.77 -28.64 -18.10
CA ASN A 575 15.45 -27.97 -19.35
C ASN A 575 13.96 -28.03 -19.64
N GLU A 576 13.38 -26.90 -20.06
CA GLU A 576 11.96 -26.79 -20.42
C GLU A 576 11.00 -27.37 -19.38
N GLY A 577 11.35 -27.26 -18.10
CA GLY A 577 10.53 -27.73 -17.00
C GLY A 577 10.62 -29.23 -16.68
N GLU A 578 11.42 -29.97 -17.42
CA GLU A 578 11.73 -31.37 -17.15
C GLU A 578 13.10 -31.53 -16.50
N VAL A 579 13.28 -32.59 -15.73
CA VAL A 579 14.54 -32.90 -15.07
C VAL A 579 15.00 -34.30 -15.44
N GLN A 580 16.27 -34.38 -15.87
CA GLN A 580 16.93 -35.66 -16.20
C GLN A 580 18.21 -35.78 -15.38
N LYS A 581 18.47 -37.00 -14.86
CA LYS A 581 19.75 -37.28 -14.19
C LYS A 581 20.84 -37.36 -15.26
N ALA A 582 21.80 -36.45 -15.15
CA ALA A 582 22.99 -36.45 -15.99
C ALA A 582 24.08 -37.30 -15.28
N GLY A 583 24.56 -38.38 -15.89
CA GLY A 583 25.51 -39.27 -15.23
C GLY A 583 26.80 -38.62 -14.80
N THR A 584 27.66 -38.27 -15.75
CA THR A 584 28.94 -37.59 -15.48
C THR A 584 28.89 -36.09 -15.81
N LEU A 585 29.89 -35.32 -15.36
CA LEU A 585 30.07 -33.92 -15.75
C LEU A 585 30.13 -33.74 -17.28
N ASN A 586 30.78 -34.68 -17.98
CA ASN A 586 30.86 -34.66 -19.45
C ASN A 586 29.49 -34.89 -20.10
N ASP A 587 28.68 -35.79 -19.54
CA ASP A 587 27.31 -36.01 -20.03
C ASP A 587 26.46 -34.78 -19.84
N ALA A 588 26.59 -34.12 -18.68
CA ALA A 588 25.91 -32.89 -18.36
C ALA A 588 26.29 -31.74 -19.30
N LEU A 589 27.59 -31.59 -19.62
CA LEU A 589 28.09 -30.62 -20.61
C LEU A 589 27.56 -30.91 -22.02
N ASN A 590 27.53 -32.20 -22.42
CA ASN A 590 26.97 -32.60 -23.71
C ASN A 590 25.47 -32.27 -23.81
N MET A 591 24.70 -32.42 -22.73
CA MET A 591 23.29 -32.00 -22.68
C MET A 591 23.14 -30.49 -22.81
N LEU A 592 23.99 -29.70 -22.13
CA LEU A 592 24.01 -28.23 -22.26
C LEU A 592 24.32 -27.76 -23.70
N LEU A 593 25.29 -28.41 -24.38
CA LEU A 593 25.66 -28.10 -25.75
C LEU A 593 24.56 -28.50 -26.76
N LYS A 594 23.88 -29.61 -26.54
CA LYS A 594 22.75 -30.05 -27.37
C LYS A 594 21.51 -29.16 -27.17
N GLY A 595 21.20 -28.75 -25.95
CA GLY A 595 20.10 -27.82 -25.66
C GLY A 595 20.26 -26.42 -26.25
N LYS A 596 21.47 -25.97 -26.55
CA LYS A 596 21.75 -24.71 -27.30
C LYS A 596 21.56 -24.80 -28.82
N ARG A 597 21.42 -26.00 -29.39
CA ARG A 597 21.30 -26.22 -30.85
C ARG A 597 19.85 -26.36 -31.34
N VAL A 598 18.86 -26.26 -30.46
CA VAL A 598 17.43 -26.43 -30.78
C VAL A 598 16.66 -25.10 -30.66
N SER A 599 17.32 -23.96 -30.68
CA SER A 599 16.66 -22.65 -30.79
C SER A 599 17.04 -21.93 -32.05
#